data_5d4279523962e01b02c50c94697893f7
#
_entry.id   5d4279523962e01b02c50c94697893f7
#
_cell.length_a   1.000
_cell.length_b   1.000
_cell.length_c   1.000
_cell.angle_alpha   90.00
_cell.angle_beta   90.00
_cell.angle_gamma   90.00
#
_symmetry.space_group_name_H-M   'P 1'
#
loop_
_entity.id
_entity.type
_entity.pdbx_description
1 polymer ?
#
loop_
_entity_poly.entity_id
_entity_poly.type
_entity_poly.pdbx_seq_one_letter_code
_entity_poly.pdbx_strand_id
1 'polypeptide(L)'
;MREKTGICLLNDSFPPLIDGVANAVVNYAQRLTERGDAVTVATPAVPGADDSAFPFPVLRYPSFDTRKKLGYVSGRPFSPELAARLQKEGVGVLHTHCPIVSTFLARELRDVVDAPIVLTYHTKFDIDIAKAVRGKLLQESAIHALVQNISACDEVWTVSHGAGENLRSLGYQGDYLVMPNGVDLPRGRLAPEEIRAVTGGFDLPDGVPCFLFVGRLMWYKGIRIILDALASLRDQGQPFRMVFLGGGVD
;
A
#
# COMPACT_ATOMS: atom_id res chain seq x y z
N MET A 1 -11.53 -14.96 -28.66
CA MET A 1 -10.40 -14.58 -27.76
C MET A 1 -10.71 -13.17 -27.26
N ARG A 2 -10.78 -12.92 -25.94
CA ARG A 2 -10.83 -11.55 -25.44
C ARG A 2 -9.50 -10.90 -25.82
N GLU A 3 -9.53 -9.75 -26.46
CA GLU A 3 -8.35 -8.90 -26.59
C GLU A 3 -7.77 -8.69 -25.19
N LYS A 4 -6.48 -8.98 -25.01
CA LYS A 4 -5.82 -8.78 -23.73
C LYS A 4 -5.70 -7.27 -23.50
N THR A 5 -6.51 -6.74 -22.63
CA THR A 5 -6.44 -5.34 -22.21
C THR A 5 -5.23 -5.16 -21.30
N GLY A 6 -4.28 -4.29 -21.67
CA GLY A 6 -3.14 -3.95 -20.81
C GLY A 6 -3.60 -3.27 -19.53
N ILE A 7 -2.99 -3.61 -18.39
CA ILE A 7 -3.29 -3.06 -17.08
C ILE A 7 -2.06 -2.30 -16.57
N CYS A 8 -2.20 -1.01 -16.27
CA CYS A 8 -1.17 -0.25 -15.59
C CYS A 8 -1.54 -0.06 -14.12
N LEU A 9 -0.72 -0.60 -13.21
CA LEU A 9 -0.83 -0.38 -11.78
C LEU A 9 0.03 0.82 -11.39
N LEU A 10 -0.57 1.86 -10.79
CA LEU A 10 0.15 3.07 -10.37
C LEU A 10 0.18 3.17 -8.85
N ASN A 11 1.36 3.42 -8.28
CA ASN A 11 1.50 3.68 -6.85
C ASN A 11 2.67 4.62 -6.56
N ASP A 12 2.53 5.43 -5.50
CA ASP A 12 3.55 6.39 -5.08
C ASP A 12 4.73 5.72 -4.36
N SER A 13 4.58 4.48 -3.89
CA SER A 13 5.63 3.66 -3.30
C SER A 13 5.73 2.29 -3.99
N PHE A 14 6.97 1.79 -4.13
CA PHE A 14 7.27 0.47 -4.69
C PHE A 14 8.64 0.01 -4.18
N PRO A 15 8.97 -1.29 -4.18
CA PRO A 15 10.31 -1.73 -3.79
C PRO A 15 11.43 -0.90 -4.47
N PRO A 16 12.52 -0.58 -3.73
CA PRO A 16 12.94 -1.17 -2.45
C PRO A 16 12.26 -0.59 -1.19
N LEU A 17 11.29 0.32 -1.32
CA LEU A 17 10.50 0.79 -0.18
C LEU A 17 9.55 -0.32 0.30
N ILE A 18 9.59 -0.62 1.60
CA ILE A 18 8.78 -1.67 2.22
C ILE A 18 7.58 -1.02 2.91
N ASP A 19 6.41 -1.14 2.31
CA ASP A 19 5.14 -0.79 2.94
C ASP A 19 4.01 -1.72 2.48
N GLY A 20 2.88 -1.69 3.19
CA GLY A 20 1.76 -2.59 2.92
C GLY A 20 1.09 -2.35 1.57
N VAL A 21 1.09 -1.10 1.07
CA VAL A 21 0.49 -0.77 -0.23
C VAL A 21 1.42 -1.21 -1.36
N ALA A 22 2.74 -0.97 -1.24
CA ALA A 22 3.72 -1.46 -2.20
C ALA A 22 3.63 -2.99 -2.35
N ASN A 23 3.53 -3.73 -1.23
CA ASN A 23 3.36 -5.18 -1.26
C ASN A 23 2.03 -5.60 -1.93
N ALA A 24 0.94 -4.88 -1.69
CA ALA A 24 -0.33 -5.15 -2.36
C ALA A 24 -0.19 -4.97 -3.88
N VAL A 25 0.46 -3.90 -4.35
CA VAL A 25 0.70 -3.65 -5.79
C VAL A 25 1.56 -4.75 -6.41
N VAL A 26 2.63 -5.19 -5.73
CA VAL A 26 3.45 -6.33 -6.18
C VAL A 26 2.59 -7.59 -6.33
N ASN A 27 1.76 -7.91 -5.34
CA ASN A 27 0.87 -9.07 -5.37
C ASN A 27 -0.15 -8.97 -6.51
N TYR A 28 -0.78 -7.80 -6.71
CA TYR A 28 -1.68 -7.58 -7.85
C TYR A 28 -0.96 -7.82 -9.18
N ALA A 29 0.21 -7.17 -9.37
CA ALA A 29 0.98 -7.29 -10.60
C ALA A 29 1.39 -8.74 -10.88
N GLN A 30 1.87 -9.44 -9.86
CA GLN A 30 2.30 -10.83 -9.99
C GLN A 30 1.13 -11.74 -10.34
N ARG A 31 0.00 -11.67 -9.63
CA ARG A 31 -1.16 -12.53 -9.87
C ARG A 31 -1.83 -12.28 -11.22
N LEU A 32 -1.92 -11.03 -11.63
CA LEU A 32 -2.42 -10.68 -12.95
C LEU A 32 -1.49 -11.20 -14.05
N THR A 33 -0.17 -11.08 -13.88
CA THR A 33 0.83 -11.62 -14.82
C THR A 33 0.75 -13.15 -14.89
N GLU A 34 0.65 -13.85 -13.75
CA GLU A 34 0.47 -15.31 -13.68
C GLU A 34 -0.82 -15.76 -14.38
N ARG A 35 -1.87 -14.96 -14.33
CA ARG A 35 -3.12 -15.18 -15.08
C ARG A 35 -2.96 -14.96 -16.57
N GLY A 36 -1.87 -14.34 -17.00
CA GLY A 36 -1.52 -14.08 -18.39
C GLY A 36 -2.04 -12.74 -18.91
N ASP A 37 -2.40 -11.80 -18.02
CA ASP A 37 -2.72 -10.43 -18.40
C ASP A 37 -1.42 -9.66 -18.73
N ALA A 38 -1.52 -8.65 -19.60
CA ALA A 38 -0.44 -7.70 -19.84
C ALA A 38 -0.43 -6.66 -18.71
N VAL A 39 0.57 -6.72 -17.85
CA VAL A 39 0.65 -5.85 -16.66
C VAL A 39 1.91 -5.01 -16.72
N THR A 40 1.78 -3.74 -16.36
CA THR A 40 2.89 -2.80 -16.17
C THR A 40 2.69 -2.07 -14.86
N VAL A 41 3.75 -1.91 -14.07
CA VAL A 41 3.73 -1.07 -12.87
C VAL A 41 4.37 0.27 -13.17
N ALA A 42 3.68 1.38 -12.86
CA ALA A 42 4.23 2.74 -12.93
C ALA A 42 4.43 3.30 -11.52
N THR A 43 5.67 3.72 -11.20
CA THR A 43 6.05 4.19 -9.87
C THR A 43 7.13 5.27 -9.95
N PRO A 44 7.28 6.15 -8.93
CA PRO A 44 8.35 7.14 -8.91
C PRO A 44 9.74 6.52 -8.98
N ALA A 45 10.65 7.19 -9.66
CA ALA A 45 12.05 6.78 -9.69
C ALA A 45 12.69 6.90 -8.31
N VAL A 46 13.36 5.82 -7.88
CA VAL A 46 14.12 5.74 -6.62
C VAL A 46 15.57 5.40 -6.96
N PRO A 47 16.55 6.17 -6.49
CA PRO A 47 17.96 5.86 -6.72
C PRO A 47 18.34 4.46 -6.23
N GLY A 48 19.01 3.69 -7.09
CA GLY A 48 19.49 2.34 -6.77
C GLY A 48 18.41 1.25 -6.77
N ALA A 49 17.20 1.53 -7.26
CA ALA A 49 16.19 0.50 -7.43
C ALA A 49 16.59 -0.49 -8.51
N ASP A 50 16.44 -1.78 -8.22
CA ASP A 50 16.60 -2.88 -9.17
C ASP A 50 15.26 -3.59 -9.33
N ASP A 51 14.72 -3.54 -10.55
CA ASP A 51 13.41 -4.11 -10.88
C ASP A 51 13.55 -5.43 -11.66
N SER A 52 14.76 -5.94 -11.86
CA SER A 52 15.05 -7.13 -12.68
C SER A 52 14.43 -8.43 -12.16
N ALA A 53 14.10 -8.48 -10.87
CA ALA A 53 13.50 -9.65 -10.24
C ALA A 53 11.99 -9.77 -10.48
N PHE A 54 11.32 -8.74 -11.02
CA PHE A 54 9.88 -8.78 -11.26
C PHE A 54 9.55 -9.43 -12.62
N PRO A 55 8.52 -10.30 -12.68
CA PRO A 55 8.10 -10.93 -13.93
C PRO A 55 7.25 -10.02 -14.83
N PHE A 56 7.14 -8.74 -14.49
CA PHE A 56 6.40 -7.71 -15.20
C PHE A 56 7.24 -6.43 -15.34
N PRO A 57 7.01 -5.58 -16.35
CA PRO A 57 7.67 -4.29 -16.50
C PRO A 57 7.38 -3.33 -15.33
N VAL A 58 8.43 -2.66 -14.84
CA VAL A 58 8.31 -1.56 -13.91
C VAL A 58 8.82 -0.29 -14.59
N LEU A 59 7.93 0.67 -14.80
CA LEU A 59 8.24 1.97 -15.41
C LEU A 59 8.39 3.01 -14.32
N ARG A 60 9.62 3.49 -14.15
CA ARG A 60 9.91 4.52 -13.14
C ARG A 60 9.88 5.90 -13.79
N TYR A 61 8.88 6.69 -13.40
CA TYR A 61 8.74 8.08 -13.87
C TYR A 61 9.48 9.06 -12.97
N PRO A 62 9.79 10.28 -13.47
CA PRO A 62 10.58 11.27 -12.73
C PRO A 62 10.00 11.60 -11.36
N SER A 63 10.86 11.77 -10.36
CA SER A 63 10.51 12.04 -8.97
C SER A 63 11.32 13.19 -8.37
N PHE A 64 10.83 13.70 -7.23
CA PHE A 64 11.54 14.61 -6.34
C PHE A 64 12.00 13.87 -5.09
N ASP A 65 13.20 14.13 -4.62
CA ASP A 65 13.68 13.56 -3.35
C ASP A 65 13.05 14.30 -2.17
N THR A 66 11.97 13.76 -1.66
CA THR A 66 11.25 14.25 -0.48
C THR A 66 11.50 13.41 0.76
N ARG A 67 12.43 12.44 0.71
CA ARG A 67 12.70 11.46 1.79
C ARG A 67 12.97 12.10 3.14
N LYS A 68 13.69 13.23 3.18
CA LYS A 68 13.97 13.96 4.43
C LYS A 68 12.72 14.53 5.12
N LYS A 69 11.65 14.81 4.36
CA LYS A 69 10.41 15.42 4.88
C LYS A 69 9.27 14.42 5.00
N LEU A 70 9.13 13.52 4.03
CA LEU A 70 7.98 12.63 3.90
C LEU A 70 8.35 11.15 4.12
N GLY A 71 9.64 10.81 4.22
CA GLY A 71 10.12 9.44 4.34
C GLY A 71 10.14 8.65 3.02
N TYR A 72 9.65 9.22 1.92
CA TYR A 72 9.62 8.62 0.58
C TYR A 72 9.86 9.67 -0.51
N VAL A 73 10.10 9.22 -1.75
CA VAL A 73 10.19 10.10 -2.91
C VAL A 73 8.79 10.48 -3.39
N SER A 74 8.60 11.70 -3.86
CA SER A 74 7.34 12.11 -4.49
C SER A 74 7.49 12.08 -6.01
N GLY A 75 6.61 11.38 -6.70
CA GLY A 75 6.56 11.37 -8.15
C GLY A 75 6.17 12.74 -8.73
N ARG A 76 6.48 12.96 -9.99
CA ARG A 76 5.93 14.08 -10.76
C ARG A 76 4.56 13.68 -11.29
N PRO A 77 3.51 14.51 -11.13
CA PRO A 77 2.16 14.19 -11.60
C PRO A 77 1.99 14.30 -13.12
N PHE A 78 3.09 14.42 -13.85
CA PHE A 78 3.11 14.56 -15.32
C PHE A 78 4.36 13.90 -15.89
N SER A 79 4.19 12.98 -16.85
CA SER A 79 5.29 12.27 -17.52
C SER A 79 4.91 11.90 -18.95
N PRO A 80 5.26 12.73 -19.96
CA PRO A 80 4.98 12.44 -21.37
C PRO A 80 5.62 11.14 -21.85
N GLU A 81 6.81 10.80 -21.33
CA GLU A 81 7.52 9.57 -21.70
C GLU A 81 6.75 8.34 -21.22
N LEU A 82 6.19 8.38 -20.00
CA LEU A 82 5.33 7.32 -19.48
C LEU A 82 4.06 7.22 -20.32
N ALA A 83 3.41 8.34 -20.64
CA ALA A 83 2.21 8.37 -21.46
C ALA A 83 2.42 7.70 -22.83
N ALA A 84 3.49 8.09 -23.55
CA ALA A 84 3.83 7.50 -24.84
C ALA A 84 4.11 5.98 -24.74
N ARG A 85 4.75 5.55 -23.64
CA ARG A 85 5.05 4.14 -23.40
C ARG A 85 3.78 3.34 -23.16
N LEU A 86 2.89 3.79 -22.28
CA LEU A 86 1.63 3.11 -21.95
C LEU A 86 0.69 3.05 -23.16
N GLN A 87 0.63 4.12 -23.95
CA GLN A 87 -0.13 4.13 -25.20
C GLN A 87 0.38 3.06 -26.18
N LYS A 88 1.69 2.95 -26.34
CA LYS A 88 2.32 1.92 -27.20
C LYS A 88 2.05 0.48 -26.69
N GLU A 89 1.96 0.30 -25.37
CA GLU A 89 1.69 -0.99 -24.74
C GLU A 89 0.19 -1.36 -24.79
N GLY A 90 -0.70 -0.49 -25.26
CA GLY A 90 -2.14 -0.75 -25.37
C GLY A 90 -2.81 -0.90 -24.00
N VAL A 91 -2.44 -0.06 -23.06
CA VAL A 91 -3.05 -0.04 -21.72
C VAL A 91 -4.51 0.38 -21.84
N GLY A 92 -5.42 -0.42 -21.30
CA GLY A 92 -6.86 -0.17 -21.31
C GLY A 92 -7.47 -0.07 -19.91
N VAL A 93 -6.64 -0.15 -18.85
CA VAL A 93 -7.05 0.13 -17.46
C VAL A 93 -5.91 0.78 -16.71
N LEU A 94 -6.19 1.88 -16.03
CA LEU A 94 -5.30 2.54 -15.08
C LEU A 94 -5.79 2.23 -13.66
N HIS A 95 -5.02 1.45 -12.89
CA HIS A 95 -5.39 1.10 -11.53
C HIS A 95 -4.42 1.74 -10.55
N THR A 96 -4.87 2.77 -9.85
CA THR A 96 -4.06 3.51 -8.87
C THR A 96 -4.31 3.04 -7.44
N HIS A 97 -3.25 2.98 -6.63
CA HIS A 97 -3.28 2.52 -5.25
C HIS A 97 -2.98 3.64 -4.23
N CYS A 98 -2.68 4.85 -4.70
CA CYS A 98 -2.51 6.02 -3.85
C CYS A 98 -3.31 7.20 -4.42
N PRO A 99 -4.19 7.84 -3.63
CA PRO A 99 -5.06 8.90 -4.10
C PRO A 99 -4.36 10.27 -4.23
N ILE A 100 -3.02 10.31 -4.18
CA ILE A 100 -2.24 11.54 -4.27
C ILE A 100 -1.61 11.64 -5.66
N VAL A 101 -0.28 11.51 -5.77
CA VAL A 101 0.43 11.79 -7.02
C VAL A 101 0.10 10.79 -8.12
N SER A 102 0.09 9.49 -7.82
CA SER A 102 -0.23 8.47 -8.83
C SER A 102 -1.65 8.59 -9.38
N THR A 103 -2.62 9.05 -8.58
CA THR A 103 -3.98 9.31 -9.09
C THR A 103 -4.03 10.58 -9.94
N PHE A 104 -3.30 11.64 -9.58
CA PHE A 104 -3.15 12.80 -10.48
C PHE A 104 -2.53 12.40 -11.81
N LEU A 105 -1.44 11.62 -11.77
CA LEU A 105 -0.81 11.11 -12.97
C LEU A 105 -1.76 10.22 -13.79
N ALA A 106 -2.54 9.35 -13.16
CA ALA A 106 -3.53 8.53 -13.85
C ALA A 106 -4.59 9.39 -14.58
N ARG A 107 -5.00 10.51 -13.99
CA ARG A 107 -5.95 11.46 -14.63
C ARG A 107 -5.34 12.14 -15.85
N GLU A 108 -4.08 12.51 -15.80
CA GLU A 108 -3.35 13.05 -16.96
C GLU A 108 -3.14 11.99 -18.05
N LEU A 109 -2.96 10.73 -17.67
CA LEU A 109 -2.77 9.63 -18.60
C LEU A 109 -4.07 9.16 -19.26
N ARG A 110 -5.22 9.33 -18.58
CA ARG A 110 -6.54 8.85 -19.02
C ARG A 110 -6.82 9.17 -20.49
N ASP A 111 -6.71 10.44 -20.86
CA ASP A 111 -7.07 10.91 -22.20
C ASP A 111 -6.05 10.44 -23.26
N VAL A 112 -4.80 10.17 -22.87
CA VAL A 112 -3.75 9.70 -23.77
C VAL A 112 -3.90 8.23 -24.11
N VAL A 113 -4.26 7.40 -23.11
CA VAL A 113 -4.40 5.94 -23.27
C VAL A 113 -5.85 5.50 -23.48
N ASP A 114 -6.82 6.42 -23.39
CA ASP A 114 -8.26 6.15 -23.49
C ASP A 114 -8.71 5.02 -22.57
N ALA A 115 -8.37 5.14 -21.27
CA ALA A 115 -8.58 4.09 -20.29
C ALA A 115 -9.27 4.60 -19.01
N PRO A 116 -10.21 3.83 -18.42
CA PRO A 116 -10.80 4.15 -17.12
C PRO A 116 -9.78 4.04 -15.99
N ILE A 117 -10.08 4.79 -14.93
CA ILE A 117 -9.27 4.78 -13.69
C ILE A 117 -10.03 4.02 -12.60
N VAL A 118 -9.41 2.97 -12.09
CA VAL A 118 -9.80 2.29 -10.85
C VAL A 118 -8.90 2.79 -9.73
N LEU A 119 -9.44 3.09 -8.57
CA LEU A 119 -8.64 3.46 -7.39
C LEU A 119 -8.92 2.49 -6.25
N THR A 120 -7.86 1.93 -5.65
CA THR A 120 -7.97 1.21 -4.38
C THR A 120 -7.51 2.10 -3.22
N TYR A 121 -8.43 2.40 -2.31
CA TYR A 121 -8.18 3.17 -1.10
C TYR A 121 -7.71 2.25 0.04
N HIS A 122 -6.42 2.33 0.40
CA HIS A 122 -5.76 1.40 1.31
C HIS A 122 -5.66 1.88 2.75
N THR A 123 -5.61 3.20 3.00
CA THR A 123 -5.23 3.76 4.31
C THR A 123 -5.98 5.05 4.62
N LYS A 124 -5.96 5.42 5.89
CA LYS A 124 -6.57 6.65 6.41
C LYS A 124 -5.64 7.83 6.20
N PHE A 125 -5.85 8.56 5.11
CA PHE A 125 -5.02 9.72 4.75
C PHE A 125 -5.22 10.95 5.65
N ASP A 126 -6.34 11.03 6.38
CA ASP A 126 -6.59 12.09 7.37
C ASP A 126 -5.47 12.18 8.42
N ILE A 127 -4.99 11.03 8.90
CA ILE A 127 -3.88 10.95 9.87
C ILE A 127 -2.58 11.50 9.26
N ASP A 128 -2.28 11.13 8.03
CA ASP A 128 -1.04 11.54 7.37
C ASP A 128 -1.09 13.03 6.97
N ILE A 129 -2.24 13.52 6.51
CA ILE A 129 -2.48 14.94 6.24
C ILE A 129 -2.35 15.76 7.53
N ALA A 130 -2.94 15.30 8.65
CA ALA A 130 -2.85 16.00 9.93
C ALA A 130 -1.40 16.13 10.43
N LYS A 131 -0.53 15.18 10.12
CA LYS A 131 0.90 15.24 10.45
C LYS A 131 1.69 16.14 9.50
N ALA A 132 1.40 16.07 8.20
CA ALA A 132 2.16 16.77 7.16
C ALA A 132 1.78 18.25 7.03
N VAL A 133 0.53 18.60 7.29
CA VAL A 133 -0.03 19.93 7.05
C VAL A 133 -0.37 20.60 8.39
N ARG A 134 0.19 21.79 8.62
CA ARG A 134 -0.11 22.58 9.82
C ARG A 134 -1.28 23.54 9.58
N GLY A 135 -2.21 23.57 10.52
CA GLY A 135 -3.38 24.45 10.48
C GLY A 135 -4.62 23.80 9.89
N LYS A 136 -5.73 23.93 10.62
CA LYS A 136 -7.00 23.25 10.35
C LYS A 136 -7.55 23.54 8.95
N LEU A 137 -7.54 24.82 8.53
CA LEU A 137 -8.03 25.24 7.22
C LEU A 137 -7.24 24.60 6.07
N LEU A 138 -5.92 24.50 6.20
CA LEU A 138 -5.07 23.84 5.19
C LEU A 138 -5.28 22.33 5.17
N GLN A 139 -5.52 21.71 6.32
CA GLN A 139 -5.87 20.28 6.40
C GLN A 139 -7.20 19.99 5.72
N GLU A 140 -8.23 20.80 5.99
CA GLU A 140 -9.54 20.69 5.34
C GLU A 140 -9.43 20.86 3.81
N SER A 141 -8.65 21.83 3.34
CA SER A 141 -8.38 22.04 1.93
C SER A 141 -7.65 20.84 1.29
N ALA A 142 -6.68 20.26 1.99
CA ALA A 142 -5.95 19.08 1.52
C ALA A 142 -6.86 17.85 1.45
N ILE A 143 -7.72 17.64 2.45
CA ILE A 143 -8.72 16.55 2.45
C ILE A 143 -9.72 16.76 1.30
N HIS A 144 -10.21 17.99 1.10
CA HIS A 144 -11.10 18.28 -0.01
C HIS A 144 -10.45 17.97 -1.36
N ALA A 145 -9.22 18.40 -1.58
CA ALA A 145 -8.46 18.08 -2.79
C ALA A 145 -8.25 16.56 -2.99
N LEU A 146 -7.97 15.84 -1.90
CA LEU A 146 -7.88 14.37 -1.91
C LEU A 146 -9.20 13.74 -2.37
N VAL A 147 -10.32 14.12 -1.77
CA VAL A 147 -11.64 13.60 -2.11
C VAL A 147 -12.02 13.93 -3.57
N GLN A 148 -11.74 15.14 -4.05
CA GLN A 148 -11.94 15.51 -5.44
C GLN A 148 -11.11 14.63 -6.39
N ASN A 149 -9.86 14.32 -6.01
CA ASN A 149 -9.00 13.46 -6.81
C ASN A 149 -9.54 12.01 -6.88
N ILE A 150 -10.04 11.49 -5.77
CA ILE A 150 -10.71 10.18 -5.69
C ILE A 150 -12.00 10.18 -6.52
N SER A 151 -12.82 11.23 -6.41
CA SER A 151 -14.10 11.36 -7.12
C SER A 151 -13.94 11.47 -8.64
N ALA A 152 -12.74 11.74 -9.13
CA ALA A 152 -12.44 11.76 -10.55
C ALA A 152 -12.16 10.37 -11.14
N CYS A 153 -12.06 9.31 -10.30
CA CYS A 153 -11.90 7.94 -10.75
C CYS A 153 -13.25 7.34 -11.16
N ASP A 154 -13.22 6.39 -12.11
CA ASP A 154 -14.43 5.74 -12.64
C ASP A 154 -14.96 4.68 -11.68
N GLU A 155 -14.06 4.03 -10.95
CA GLU A 155 -14.40 3.03 -9.93
C GLU A 155 -13.49 3.17 -8.71
N VAL A 156 -14.07 3.08 -7.52
CA VAL A 156 -13.37 3.19 -6.25
C VAL A 156 -13.54 1.90 -5.44
N TRP A 157 -12.42 1.30 -5.06
CA TRP A 157 -12.36 0.16 -4.18
C TRP A 157 -11.83 0.56 -2.81
N THR A 158 -12.29 -0.11 -1.77
CA THR A 158 -11.76 0.03 -0.42
C THR A 158 -11.36 -1.33 0.12
N VAL A 159 -10.27 -1.40 0.85
CA VAL A 159 -9.74 -2.69 1.34
C VAL A 159 -10.52 -3.29 2.50
N SER A 160 -11.44 -2.53 3.09
CA SER A 160 -12.34 -2.98 4.15
C SER A 160 -13.54 -2.05 4.29
N HIS A 161 -14.59 -2.49 4.96
CA HIS A 161 -15.72 -1.62 5.33
C HIS A 161 -15.27 -0.39 6.10
N GLY A 162 -14.37 -0.54 7.10
CA GLY A 162 -13.85 0.58 7.88
C GLY A 162 -13.01 1.58 7.07
N ALA A 163 -12.35 1.14 5.98
CA ALA A 163 -11.70 2.06 5.04
C ALA A 163 -12.74 2.85 4.24
N GLY A 164 -13.82 2.21 3.83
CA GLY A 164 -14.93 2.86 3.15
C GLY A 164 -15.66 3.88 4.03
N GLU A 165 -15.92 3.53 5.29
CA GLU A 165 -16.50 4.45 6.28
C GLU A 165 -15.60 5.66 6.54
N ASN A 166 -14.29 5.46 6.64
CA ASN A 166 -13.33 6.55 6.73
C ASN A 166 -13.40 7.46 5.49
N LEU A 167 -13.41 6.87 4.29
CA LEU A 167 -13.53 7.64 3.04
C LEU A 167 -14.82 8.47 3.01
N ARG A 168 -15.94 7.91 3.45
CA ARG A 168 -17.21 8.63 3.62
C ARG A 168 -17.08 9.78 4.62
N SER A 169 -16.42 9.57 5.75
CA SER A 169 -16.23 10.60 6.78
C SER A 169 -15.38 11.78 6.30
N LEU A 170 -14.55 11.57 5.27
CA LEU A 170 -13.77 12.63 4.61
C LEU A 170 -14.59 13.43 3.58
N GLY A 171 -15.82 13.01 3.30
CA GLY A 171 -16.75 13.72 2.41
C GLY A 171 -16.94 13.09 1.02
N TYR A 172 -16.39 11.90 0.76
CA TYR A 172 -16.62 11.18 -0.49
C TYR A 172 -18.09 10.74 -0.61
N GLN A 173 -18.75 11.08 -1.70
CA GLN A 173 -20.18 10.81 -1.95
C GLN A 173 -20.42 9.72 -3.00
N GLY A 174 -19.38 9.32 -3.77
CA GLY A 174 -19.51 8.31 -4.82
C GLY A 174 -19.67 6.88 -4.26
N ASP A 175 -20.00 5.92 -5.09
CA ASP A 175 -20.06 4.51 -4.69
C ASP A 175 -18.66 3.91 -4.55
N TYR A 176 -18.54 2.87 -3.75
CA TYR A 176 -17.31 2.07 -3.64
C TYR A 176 -17.62 0.59 -3.45
N LEU A 177 -16.67 -0.25 -3.88
CA LEU A 177 -16.68 -1.69 -3.64
C LEU A 177 -15.69 -2.04 -2.54
N VAL A 178 -16.05 -2.97 -1.66
CA VAL A 178 -15.11 -3.52 -0.68
C VAL A 178 -14.36 -4.67 -1.32
N MET A 179 -13.05 -4.46 -1.55
CA MET A 179 -12.14 -5.41 -2.17
C MET A 179 -10.95 -5.67 -1.22
N PRO A 180 -11.04 -6.68 -0.34
CA PRO A 180 -9.98 -6.98 0.61
C PRO A 180 -8.66 -7.35 -0.08
N ASN A 181 -7.54 -6.93 0.52
CA ASN A 181 -6.23 -7.37 0.06
C ASN A 181 -6.07 -8.88 0.23
N GLY A 182 -5.49 -9.53 -0.80
CA GLY A 182 -5.04 -10.90 -0.70
C GLY A 182 -3.67 -11.02 -0.04
N VAL A 183 -3.39 -12.17 0.53
CA VAL A 183 -2.07 -12.54 1.06
C VAL A 183 -1.72 -13.96 0.62
N ASP A 184 -0.45 -14.17 0.34
CA ASP A 184 0.11 -15.49 0.03
C ASP A 184 0.62 -16.13 1.31
N LEU A 185 -0.27 -16.81 2.01
CA LEU A 185 0.10 -17.64 3.15
C LEU A 185 -0.01 -19.12 2.76
N PRO A 186 1.00 -19.94 3.08
CA PRO A 186 0.90 -21.39 2.90
C PRO A 186 -0.29 -21.91 3.73
N ARG A 187 -1.09 -22.79 3.14
CA ARG A 187 -2.20 -23.42 3.84
C ARG A 187 -1.67 -24.55 4.73
N GLY A 188 -2.12 -24.58 5.97
CA GLY A 188 -1.77 -25.62 6.93
C GLY A 188 -0.78 -25.14 7.99
N ARG A 189 -0.25 -26.09 8.76
CA ARG A 189 0.79 -25.86 9.75
C ARG A 189 2.14 -26.26 9.17
N LEU A 190 3.16 -25.50 9.48
CA LEU A 190 4.54 -25.88 9.20
C LEU A 190 4.91 -27.15 9.99
N ALA A 191 5.82 -27.94 9.44
CA ALA A 191 6.36 -29.09 10.15
C ALA A 191 7.10 -28.63 11.43
N PRO A 192 7.13 -29.44 12.51
CA PRO A 192 7.82 -29.07 13.75
C PRO A 192 9.29 -28.70 13.56
N GLU A 193 9.97 -29.29 12.58
CA GLU A 193 11.37 -29.00 12.22
C GLU A 193 11.51 -27.61 11.62
N GLU A 194 10.58 -27.21 10.73
CA GLU A 194 10.56 -25.88 10.12
C GLU A 194 10.28 -24.80 11.17
N ILE A 195 9.34 -25.08 12.10
CA ILE A 195 9.06 -24.19 13.23
C ILE A 195 10.32 -24.01 14.07
N ARG A 196 11.00 -25.11 14.45
CA ARG A 196 12.23 -25.06 15.26
C ARG A 196 13.36 -24.31 14.54
N ALA A 197 13.50 -24.48 13.23
CA ALA A 197 14.51 -23.78 12.45
C ALA A 197 14.31 -22.24 12.49
N VAL A 198 13.08 -21.77 12.46
CA VAL A 198 12.74 -20.34 12.51
C VAL A 198 12.78 -19.80 13.93
N THR A 199 12.36 -20.60 14.93
CA THR A 199 12.19 -20.14 16.31
C THR A 199 13.39 -20.44 17.20
N GLY A 200 14.39 -21.18 16.73
CA GLY A 200 15.53 -21.66 17.54
C GLY A 200 16.40 -20.57 18.18
N GLY A 201 16.28 -19.32 17.72
CA GLY A 201 16.93 -18.14 18.33
C GLY A 201 16.10 -17.42 19.40
N PHE A 202 14.88 -17.87 19.66
CA PHE A 202 13.96 -17.26 20.62
C PHE A 202 13.73 -18.17 21.82
N ASP A 203 13.66 -17.58 23.03
CA ASP A 203 13.24 -18.29 24.24
C ASP A 203 11.72 -18.46 24.26
N LEU A 204 11.24 -19.53 23.64
CA LEU A 204 9.81 -19.87 23.52
C LEU A 204 9.53 -21.20 24.19
N PRO A 205 9.34 -21.23 25.55
CA PRO A 205 9.10 -22.45 26.29
C PRO A 205 7.74 -23.05 25.94
N ASP A 206 7.65 -24.38 25.93
CA ASP A 206 6.43 -25.11 25.68
C ASP A 206 5.33 -24.76 26.70
N GLY A 207 4.11 -24.63 26.21
CA GLY A 207 2.94 -24.33 27.06
C GLY A 207 2.81 -22.88 27.50
N VAL A 208 3.76 -22.01 27.15
CA VAL A 208 3.69 -20.57 27.42
C VAL A 208 3.16 -19.85 26.17
N PRO A 209 2.06 -19.06 26.29
CA PRO A 209 1.55 -18.27 25.17
C PRO A 209 2.61 -17.33 24.60
N CYS A 210 2.76 -17.36 23.27
CA CYS A 210 3.63 -16.44 22.55
C CYS A 210 2.76 -15.50 21.71
N PHE A 211 2.88 -14.19 21.95
CA PHE A 211 2.28 -13.15 21.15
C PHE A 211 3.29 -12.65 20.12
N LEU A 212 2.84 -12.40 18.90
CA LEU A 212 3.65 -11.88 17.82
C LEU A 212 3.04 -10.58 17.31
N PHE A 213 3.81 -9.50 17.29
CA PHE A 213 3.50 -8.28 16.57
C PHE A 213 4.40 -8.17 15.35
N VAL A 214 3.81 -7.92 14.18
CA VAL A 214 4.55 -7.69 12.93
C VAL A 214 4.13 -6.35 12.35
N GLY A 215 5.09 -5.43 12.17
CA GLY A 215 4.80 -4.14 11.57
C GLY A 215 5.74 -3.02 12.02
N ARG A 216 5.50 -1.82 11.49
CA ARG A 216 6.25 -0.64 11.93
C ARG A 216 5.95 -0.32 13.39
N LEU A 217 7.00 -0.09 14.19
CA LEU A 217 6.87 0.32 15.58
C LEU A 217 6.53 1.82 15.60
N MET A 218 5.24 2.09 15.60
CA MET A 218 4.66 3.44 15.56
C MET A 218 3.50 3.50 16.55
N TRP A 219 3.36 4.60 17.28
CA TRP A 219 2.37 4.76 18.35
C TRP A 219 0.94 4.39 17.91
N TYR A 220 0.54 4.76 16.68
CA TYR A 220 -0.80 4.49 16.15
C TYR A 220 -1.05 3.02 15.80
N LYS A 221 -0.02 2.17 15.85
CA LYS A 221 -0.14 0.71 15.72
C LYS A 221 -0.54 0.03 17.03
N GLY A 222 -0.81 0.82 18.08
CA GLY A 222 -1.28 0.29 19.35
C GLY A 222 -0.21 -0.36 20.23
N ILE A 223 1.07 -0.07 19.99
CA ILE A 223 2.18 -0.65 20.78
C ILE A 223 1.98 -0.41 22.27
N ARG A 224 1.59 0.82 22.66
CA ARG A 224 1.33 1.14 24.07
C ARG A 224 0.21 0.30 24.67
N ILE A 225 -0.87 0.08 23.92
CA ILE A 225 -1.99 -0.78 24.35
C ILE A 225 -1.51 -2.22 24.56
N ILE A 226 -0.65 -2.72 23.67
CA ILE A 226 -0.04 -4.05 23.81
C ILE A 226 0.78 -4.11 25.08
N LEU A 227 1.66 -3.13 25.33
CA LEU A 227 2.52 -3.10 26.53
C LEU A 227 1.68 -3.01 27.81
N ASP A 228 0.63 -2.19 27.85
CA ASP A 228 -0.26 -2.08 29.01
C ASP A 228 -0.99 -3.41 29.28
N ALA A 229 -1.46 -4.10 28.22
CA ALA A 229 -2.08 -5.41 28.35
C ALA A 229 -1.08 -6.48 28.86
N LEU A 230 0.15 -6.48 28.36
CA LEU A 230 1.20 -7.38 28.83
C LEU A 230 1.60 -7.11 30.29
N ALA A 231 1.63 -5.83 30.70
CA ALA A 231 1.85 -5.46 32.10
C ALA A 231 0.75 -6.04 32.99
N SER A 232 -0.53 -5.95 32.55
CA SER A 232 -1.64 -6.53 33.29
C SER A 232 -1.53 -8.06 33.42
N LEU A 233 -1.12 -8.77 32.36
CA LEU A 233 -0.89 -10.23 32.42
C LEU A 233 0.24 -10.57 33.40
N ARG A 234 1.34 -9.84 33.39
CA ARG A 234 2.46 -10.01 34.32
C ARG A 234 1.98 -9.83 35.77
N ASP A 235 1.22 -8.77 36.05
CA ASP A 235 0.74 -8.45 37.39
C ASP A 235 -0.25 -9.50 37.93
N GLN A 236 -0.91 -10.25 37.01
CA GLN A 236 -1.76 -11.40 37.31
C GLN A 236 -0.95 -12.72 37.43
N GLY A 237 0.38 -12.68 37.30
CA GLY A 237 1.23 -13.86 37.35
C GLY A 237 1.08 -14.80 36.14
N GLN A 238 0.51 -14.34 35.04
CA GLN A 238 0.33 -15.13 33.82
C GLN A 238 1.64 -15.15 33.01
N PRO A 239 2.22 -16.34 32.72
CA PRO A 239 3.41 -16.42 31.90
C PRO A 239 3.09 -16.14 30.42
N PHE A 240 3.95 -15.40 29.74
CA PHE A 240 3.86 -15.16 28.30
C PHE A 240 5.23 -14.87 27.70
N ARG A 241 5.32 -14.94 26.37
CA ARG A 241 6.39 -14.38 25.56
C ARG A 241 5.79 -13.38 24.57
N MET A 242 6.54 -12.34 24.27
CA MET A 242 6.17 -11.34 23.26
C MET A 242 7.34 -11.14 22.30
N VAL A 243 7.06 -11.26 21.01
CA VAL A 243 8.02 -11.01 19.93
C VAL A 243 7.53 -9.83 19.09
N PHE A 244 8.38 -8.83 18.90
CA PHE A 244 8.14 -7.70 18.01
C PHE A 244 9.03 -7.85 16.78
N LEU A 245 8.42 -7.95 15.60
CA LEU A 245 9.11 -7.96 14.31
C LEU A 245 8.83 -6.67 13.56
N GLY A 246 9.84 -5.83 13.43
CA GLY A 246 9.75 -4.57 12.69
C GLY A 246 10.70 -3.51 13.22
N GLY A 247 10.67 -2.36 12.58
CA GLY A 247 11.40 -1.17 12.98
C GLY A 247 10.47 0.04 13.06
N GLY A 248 10.91 1.10 13.72
CA GLY A 248 10.13 2.34 13.88
C GLY A 248 10.94 3.42 14.58
N VAL A 249 10.29 4.55 14.83
CA VAL A 249 10.89 5.73 15.46
C VAL A 249 10.35 6.00 16.87
N ASP A 250 9.42 5.19 17.34
CA ASP A 250 8.82 5.26 18.68
C ASP A 250 9.42 4.20 19.60
#